data_ff78e838c96d37a5888557636a2bf27f
#
_entry.id   ff78e838c96d37a5888557636a2bf27f
#
_cell.length_a   1.000
_cell.length_b   1.000
_cell.length_c   1.000
_cell.angle_alpha   90.00
_cell.angle_beta   90.00
_cell.angle_gamma   90.00
#
_symmetry.space_group_name_H-M   'P 1'
#
loop_
_entity.id
_entity.type
_entity.pdbx_description
1 polymer ?
#
loop_
_entity_poly.entity_id
_entity_poly.type
_entity_poly.pdbx_seq_one_letter_code
_entity_poly.pdbx_strand_id
1 'polypeptide(L)'
;MPRPDTAWEMMMRTRSWSWLLLLFIAPLAIAAQAPDAPLAPHRVFRVTLDGASTQAVSGRLLMFALPAKQAAAQNKDGKVTEIDTNPFDPTQTAVAAMEVHDLAPGASVLVDADALAFPQGFSKLAAGDYDMQAVLDVNHDYNYSGRGAGDLVSDVTEVPFNSDASVPTLRLTRALSDAPQAWSVPEQVPAKKREPLAKAMQAAHAHSQPLDSVSPALTAFWGRPIHVRGWVLLPPGYDKHTNAHYPTVYFTHGFGGDLAYLTVKAPGVWSDMADGKTPPMIWVFLDEHTATGTHEFADSVNNGPWGTALTTEVIPYLESHYRMDAKASGRFLTGHSSGGWTTLWLQVRYPKIFGGTWSTSPDPSDFHDFTGPDLYAPNANVYTRPDGTPYPLVRMKGKVIATFQQFAQLERVLGPYGGQMASFDWVFSPRGLDGRPEQMFDRITGKVNPAIVRYWRDHYDIAHRIETQWPQLKPYLDGKIHVIVGTADTFYLDGAAHKLKAVLDKVGAHAEVQFLPGKTHGDLYWKGKDHDWLEKQIAWAMYHVARPDAKIPTAYRDELRPAIDAAETSAP
;
A
#
# COMPACT_ATOMS: atom_id res chain seq x y z
N MET A 1 36.21 -49.29 18.06
CA MET A 1 37.36 -50.06 17.53
C MET A 1 37.02 -50.54 16.14
N PRO A 2 37.94 -50.61 15.17
CA PRO A 2 38.76 -49.47 14.70
C PRO A 2 38.58 -49.19 13.19
N ARG A 3 39.16 -48.10 12.72
CA ARG A 3 39.60 -47.83 11.32
C ARG A 3 40.63 -48.84 10.85
N PRO A 4 40.97 -48.97 9.55
CA PRO A 4 42.04 -48.18 8.95
C PRO A 4 41.77 -47.76 7.49
N ASP A 5 42.18 -46.52 7.06
CA ASP A 5 43.47 -46.12 6.43
C ASP A 5 43.94 -46.95 5.23
N THR A 6 44.20 -46.28 4.10
CA THR A 6 45.47 -45.96 3.42
C THR A 6 45.21 -45.70 1.94
N ALA A 7 45.44 -44.54 1.45
CA ALA A 7 46.59 -43.98 0.75
C ALA A 7 47.18 -44.87 -0.35
N TRP A 8 47.34 -44.31 -1.55
CA TRP A 8 48.59 -44.40 -2.33
C TRP A 8 48.68 -43.31 -3.43
N GLU A 9 49.78 -42.62 -3.32
CA GLU A 9 50.33 -41.65 -4.26
C GLU A 9 50.97 -42.28 -5.48
N MET A 10 51.25 -41.43 -6.45
CA MET A 10 52.37 -41.39 -7.40
C MET A 10 52.40 -42.37 -8.57
N MET A 11 52.40 -41.81 -9.78
CA MET A 11 53.53 -41.91 -10.68
C MET A 11 53.44 -41.01 -11.90
N MET A 12 54.34 -40.04 -11.95
CA MET A 12 54.76 -39.37 -13.20
C MET A 12 55.39 -40.33 -14.18
N ARG A 13 55.09 -40.18 -15.47
CA ARG A 13 56.07 -40.37 -16.54
C ARG A 13 55.78 -39.57 -17.78
N THR A 14 56.70 -38.74 -18.11
CA THR A 14 56.94 -37.92 -19.30
C THR A 14 56.84 -38.70 -20.61
N ARG A 15 56.23 -38.13 -21.62
CA ARG A 15 56.62 -38.25 -23.03
C ARG A 15 56.25 -36.96 -23.79
N SER A 16 57.27 -36.29 -24.25
CA SER A 16 57.33 -35.17 -25.19
C SER A 16 56.85 -35.59 -26.58
N TRP A 17 55.91 -34.83 -27.15
CA TRP A 17 55.76 -34.77 -28.60
C TRP A 17 55.51 -33.30 -28.97
N SER A 18 56.52 -32.75 -29.66
CA SER A 18 56.54 -31.43 -30.25
C SER A 18 55.59 -31.41 -31.48
N TRP A 19 54.55 -30.57 -31.48
CA TRP A 19 53.90 -30.15 -32.70
C TRP A 19 54.02 -28.63 -32.78
N LEU A 20 54.73 -28.15 -33.82
CA LEU A 20 54.74 -26.74 -34.21
C LEU A 20 53.34 -26.32 -34.65
N LEU A 21 52.71 -25.44 -33.88
CA LEU A 21 51.56 -24.67 -34.33
C LEU A 21 52.04 -23.27 -34.71
N LEU A 22 52.02 -23.00 -36.02
CA LEU A 22 52.16 -21.65 -36.58
C LEU A 22 50.98 -20.78 -36.09
N LEU A 23 51.24 -19.88 -35.15
CA LEU A 23 50.32 -18.84 -34.76
C LEU A 23 50.33 -17.73 -35.82
N PHE A 24 49.27 -17.66 -36.62
CA PHE A 24 48.91 -16.43 -37.36
C PHE A 24 48.47 -15.39 -36.35
N ILE A 25 49.37 -14.43 -36.06
CA ILE A 25 49.00 -13.21 -35.32
C ILE A 25 48.30 -12.29 -36.30
N ALA A 26 46.96 -12.30 -36.29
CA ALA A 26 46.19 -11.23 -36.89
C ALA A 26 46.32 -9.97 -35.96
N PRO A 27 46.62 -8.79 -36.48
CA PRO A 27 46.64 -7.60 -35.64
C PRO A 27 45.20 -7.32 -35.16
N LEU A 28 44.96 -7.48 -33.87
CA LEU A 28 43.77 -6.90 -33.22
C LEU A 28 43.89 -5.38 -33.41
N ALA A 29 43.04 -4.80 -34.29
CA ALA A 29 42.80 -3.38 -34.29
C ALA A 29 42.07 -3.05 -32.97
N ILE A 30 42.81 -2.52 -32.01
CA ILE A 30 42.21 -1.86 -30.83
C ILE A 30 41.44 -0.66 -31.41
N ALA A 31 40.12 -0.79 -31.55
CA ALA A 31 39.27 0.36 -31.76
C ALA A 31 39.49 1.27 -30.57
N ALA A 32 40.14 2.41 -30.79
CA ALA A 32 40.24 3.47 -29.80
C ALA A 32 38.77 3.85 -29.45
N GLN A 33 38.36 3.54 -28.21
CA GLN A 33 37.13 4.09 -27.68
C GLN A 33 37.27 5.62 -27.81
N ALA A 34 36.28 6.22 -28.45
CA ALA A 34 36.15 7.67 -28.44
C ALA A 34 36.18 8.13 -26.97
N PRO A 35 36.91 9.18 -26.63
CA PRO A 35 36.93 9.70 -25.28
C PRO A 35 35.47 9.93 -24.85
N ASP A 36 35.09 9.37 -23.70
CA ASP A 36 33.78 9.59 -23.10
C ASP A 36 33.50 11.11 -23.14
N ALA A 37 32.37 11.50 -23.70
CA ALA A 37 31.93 12.87 -23.64
C ALA A 37 31.99 13.33 -22.18
N PRO A 38 32.53 14.51 -21.86
CA PRO A 38 32.61 14.97 -20.48
C PRO A 38 31.22 14.88 -19.88
N LEU A 39 31.06 14.15 -18.76
CA LEU A 39 29.82 14.07 -18.02
C LEU A 39 29.36 15.51 -17.74
N ALA A 40 28.11 15.81 -18.08
CA ALA A 40 27.55 17.10 -17.74
C ALA A 40 27.73 17.33 -16.23
N PRO A 41 28.16 18.53 -15.80
CA PRO A 41 28.38 18.81 -14.39
C PRO A 41 27.07 18.58 -13.63
N HIS A 42 27.15 17.88 -12.50
CA HIS A 42 26.00 17.63 -11.63
C HIS A 42 25.39 18.95 -11.17
N ARG A 43 24.08 18.98 -11.03
CA ARG A 43 23.36 20.16 -10.51
C ARG A 43 23.29 20.08 -8.99
N VAL A 44 23.93 21.05 -8.36
CA VAL A 44 24.05 21.11 -6.89
C VAL A 44 23.20 22.25 -6.35
N PHE A 45 22.55 22.04 -5.22
CA PHE A 45 21.76 23.02 -4.48
C PHE A 45 22.28 23.15 -3.06
N ARG A 46 22.10 24.32 -2.46
CA ARG A 46 22.34 24.55 -1.04
C ARG A 46 21.03 24.54 -0.30
N VAL A 47 20.93 23.75 0.75
CA VAL A 47 19.77 23.79 1.67
C VAL A 47 20.27 24.22 3.04
N THR A 48 19.65 25.26 3.61
CA THR A 48 20.02 25.84 4.89
C THR A 48 18.90 25.65 5.90
N LEU A 49 19.23 25.23 7.11
CA LEU A 49 18.29 25.25 8.24
C LEU A 49 18.20 26.67 8.78
N ASP A 50 17.13 27.40 8.43
CA ASP A 50 16.96 28.83 8.70
C ASP A 50 15.66 29.09 9.49
N GLY A 51 15.71 28.91 10.78
CA GLY A 51 14.60 29.20 11.70
C GLY A 51 13.56 28.10 11.86
N ALA A 52 13.54 27.06 11.02
CA ALA A 52 12.58 25.97 11.16
C ALA A 52 12.80 25.11 12.42
N SER A 53 14.02 25.08 12.97
CA SER A 53 14.36 24.39 14.22
C SER A 53 15.43 25.15 14.98
N THR A 54 15.37 25.07 16.31
CA THR A 54 16.40 25.59 17.23
C THR A 54 17.42 24.53 17.64
N GLN A 55 17.23 23.28 17.19
CA GLN A 55 18.12 22.15 17.45
C GLN A 55 18.62 21.55 16.14
N ALA A 56 19.72 20.80 16.22
CA ALA A 56 20.19 20.02 15.07
C ALA A 56 19.16 18.96 14.72
N VAL A 57 18.95 18.73 13.42
CA VAL A 57 17.93 17.82 12.88
C VAL A 57 18.55 16.82 11.92
N SER A 58 18.01 15.62 11.93
CA SER A 58 18.33 14.55 10.97
C SER A 58 17.05 14.15 10.23
N GLY A 59 17.17 13.64 9.02
CA GLY A 59 16.02 13.18 8.24
C GLY A 59 16.33 13.03 6.77
N ARG A 60 15.31 12.67 6.02
CA ARG A 60 15.36 12.58 4.56
C ARG A 60 15.06 13.93 3.93
N LEU A 61 16.06 14.54 3.34
CA LEU A 61 15.89 15.79 2.61
C LEU A 61 15.41 15.48 1.18
N LEU A 62 14.23 15.97 0.85
CA LEU A 62 13.60 15.89 -0.46
C LEU A 62 13.62 17.28 -1.11
N MET A 63 13.94 17.33 -2.40
CA MET A 63 13.88 18.55 -3.21
C MET A 63 12.98 18.30 -4.40
N PHE A 64 11.89 19.05 -4.46
CA PHE A 64 10.90 18.99 -5.54
C PHE A 64 11.15 20.11 -6.54
N ALA A 65 11.00 19.81 -7.84
CA ALA A 65 11.09 20.78 -8.92
C ALA A 65 9.97 20.53 -9.95
N LEU A 66 9.16 21.54 -10.19
CA LEU A 66 8.07 21.52 -11.17
C LEU A 66 8.23 22.72 -12.10
N PRO A 67 8.09 22.59 -13.44
CA PRO A 67 8.12 23.74 -14.33
C PRO A 67 7.15 24.83 -13.87
N ALA A 68 7.62 26.08 -13.68
CA ALA A 68 6.86 27.17 -13.05
C ALA A 68 5.52 27.46 -13.74
N LYS A 69 5.48 27.38 -15.09
CA LYS A 69 4.23 27.50 -15.85
C LYS A 69 3.22 26.41 -15.53
N GLN A 70 3.69 25.18 -15.26
CA GLN A 70 2.85 24.05 -14.92
C GLN A 70 2.37 24.16 -13.48
N ALA A 71 3.23 24.57 -12.55
CA ALA A 71 2.88 24.84 -11.17
C ALA A 71 1.77 25.91 -11.07
N ALA A 72 1.94 27.03 -11.76
CA ALA A 72 0.93 28.09 -11.81
C ALA A 72 -0.40 27.63 -12.41
N ALA A 73 -0.39 26.77 -13.44
CA ALA A 73 -1.60 26.26 -14.08
C ALA A 73 -2.42 25.30 -13.18
N GLN A 74 -1.81 24.68 -12.18
CA GLN A 74 -2.47 23.80 -11.22
C GLN A 74 -3.18 24.57 -10.10
N ASN A 75 -2.83 25.82 -9.88
CA ASN A 75 -3.38 26.66 -8.82
C ASN A 75 -4.37 27.67 -9.38
N LYS A 76 -5.58 27.70 -8.84
CA LYS A 76 -6.70 28.53 -9.34
C LYS A 76 -6.45 30.03 -9.27
N ASP A 77 -5.64 30.45 -8.32
CA ASP A 77 -5.24 31.85 -8.09
C ASP A 77 -3.81 32.17 -8.59
N GLY A 78 -3.17 31.18 -9.21
CA GLY A 78 -1.79 31.27 -9.71
C GLY A 78 -0.72 31.33 -8.62
N LYS A 79 -1.10 31.25 -7.34
CA LYS A 79 -0.16 31.28 -6.22
C LYS A 79 0.27 29.85 -5.87
N VAL A 80 1.54 29.55 -6.09
CA VAL A 80 2.13 28.25 -5.74
C VAL A 80 2.70 28.31 -4.32
N THR A 81 2.10 27.58 -3.40
CA THR A 81 2.52 27.52 -1.99
C THR A 81 3.17 26.20 -1.62
N GLU A 82 3.01 25.20 -2.48
CA GLU A 82 3.50 23.84 -2.26
C GLU A 82 3.83 23.17 -3.59
N ILE A 83 4.93 22.41 -3.62
CA ILE A 83 5.32 21.54 -4.73
C ILE A 83 5.45 20.13 -4.18
N ASP A 84 4.71 19.19 -4.76
CA ASP A 84 4.71 17.78 -4.34
C ASP A 84 4.72 16.83 -5.52
N THR A 85 4.98 15.55 -5.26
CA THR A 85 4.84 14.48 -6.22
C THR A 85 3.39 14.00 -6.31
N ASN A 86 3.06 13.36 -7.44
CA ASN A 86 1.79 12.68 -7.59
C ASN A 86 2.05 11.22 -7.99
N PRO A 87 1.78 10.25 -7.14
CA PRO A 87 2.01 8.84 -7.47
C PRO A 87 1.18 8.34 -8.66
N PHE A 88 0.06 9.02 -8.99
CA PHE A 88 -0.75 8.74 -10.18
C PHE A 88 -0.23 9.41 -11.46
N ASP A 89 0.70 10.37 -11.34
CA ASP A 89 1.44 10.96 -12.46
C ASP A 89 2.88 11.22 -12.00
N PRO A 90 3.65 10.15 -11.75
CA PRO A 90 4.90 10.22 -11.00
C PRO A 90 6.00 11.02 -11.71
N THR A 91 5.91 11.19 -13.03
CA THR A 91 6.94 11.91 -13.82
C THR A 91 6.72 13.40 -13.90
N GLN A 92 5.63 13.92 -13.35
CA GLN A 92 5.25 15.33 -13.47
C GLN A 92 6.18 16.24 -12.69
N THR A 93 6.51 15.86 -11.45
CA THR A 93 7.41 16.61 -10.57
C THR A 93 8.73 15.86 -10.45
N ALA A 94 9.84 16.54 -10.72
CA ALA A 94 11.14 15.95 -10.45
C ALA A 94 11.44 16.05 -8.94
N VAL A 95 12.00 14.98 -8.38
CA VAL A 95 12.42 14.92 -6.99
C VAL A 95 13.83 14.39 -6.87
N ALA A 96 14.66 15.04 -6.02
CA ALA A 96 15.96 14.55 -5.61
C ALA A 96 16.00 14.40 -4.10
N ALA A 97 16.82 13.47 -3.60
CA ALA A 97 16.87 13.17 -2.18
C ALA A 97 18.29 12.91 -1.66
N MET A 98 18.49 13.18 -0.37
CA MET A 98 19.65 12.71 0.39
C MET A 98 19.30 12.55 1.87
N GLU A 99 20.03 11.67 2.56
CA GLU A 99 19.97 11.62 4.02
C GLU A 99 20.81 12.76 4.62
N VAL A 100 20.25 13.42 5.63
CA VAL A 100 20.90 14.49 6.38
C VAL A 100 21.04 14.07 7.83
N HIS A 101 22.22 14.26 8.39
CA HIS A 101 22.53 13.94 9.78
C HIS A 101 23.00 15.19 10.51
N ASP A 102 22.40 15.44 11.68
CA ASP A 102 22.79 16.51 12.62
C ASP A 102 22.99 17.89 11.98
N LEU A 103 22.09 18.31 11.07
CA LEU A 103 22.11 19.64 10.50
C LEU A 103 21.80 20.68 11.57
N ALA A 104 22.80 21.43 11.97
CA ALA A 104 22.69 22.46 13.01
C ALA A 104 21.91 23.69 12.51
N PRO A 105 21.23 24.43 13.41
CA PRO A 105 20.59 25.72 13.07
C PRO A 105 21.58 26.68 12.43
N GLY A 106 21.19 27.30 11.30
CA GLY A 106 22.02 28.16 10.49
C GLY A 106 23.03 27.45 9.59
N ALA A 107 23.24 26.15 9.73
CA ALA A 107 24.12 25.38 8.86
C ALA A 107 23.46 25.05 7.53
N SER A 108 24.28 24.65 6.56
CA SER A 108 23.84 24.27 5.21
C SER A 108 24.44 22.94 4.79
N VAL A 109 23.68 22.20 3.97
CA VAL A 109 24.16 21.03 3.23
C VAL A 109 24.14 21.33 1.72
N LEU A 110 25.04 20.69 0.97
CA LEU A 110 25.01 20.69 -0.50
C LEU A 110 24.34 19.40 -0.96
N VAL A 111 23.29 19.55 -1.75
CA VAL A 111 22.50 18.45 -2.32
C VAL A 111 22.90 18.27 -3.77
N ASP A 112 23.51 17.14 -4.10
CA ASP A 112 23.70 16.71 -5.47
C ASP A 112 22.38 16.12 -6.00
N ALA A 113 21.65 16.91 -6.77
CA ALA A 113 20.35 16.55 -7.29
C ALA A 113 20.41 15.57 -8.49
N ASP A 114 21.59 15.04 -8.81
CA ASP A 114 21.79 14.00 -9.81
C ASP A 114 22.13 12.64 -9.18
N ALA A 115 22.56 12.62 -7.92
CA ALA A 115 22.98 11.39 -7.25
C ALA A 115 21.83 10.41 -6.96
N LEU A 116 20.71 10.93 -6.49
CA LEU A 116 19.48 10.17 -6.24
C LEU A 116 18.29 11.02 -6.62
N ALA A 117 17.72 10.80 -7.81
CA ALA A 117 16.65 11.60 -8.35
C ALA A 117 15.70 10.78 -9.23
N PHE A 118 14.49 11.32 -9.42
CA PHE A 118 13.44 10.78 -10.30
C PHE A 118 12.66 11.94 -10.93
N PRO A 119 12.21 11.85 -12.19
CA PRO A 119 12.39 10.75 -13.14
C PRO A 119 13.81 10.67 -13.71
N GLN A 120 14.62 11.68 -13.51
CA GLN A 120 16.03 11.77 -13.93
C GLN A 120 16.77 12.79 -13.07
N GLY A 121 18.13 12.77 -13.13
CA GLY A 121 18.95 13.78 -12.49
C GLY A 121 18.61 15.21 -12.97
N PHE A 122 18.70 16.19 -12.09
CA PHE A 122 18.27 17.56 -12.37
C PHE A 122 19.12 18.25 -13.44
N SER A 123 20.35 17.82 -13.69
CA SER A 123 21.17 18.27 -14.81
C SER A 123 20.58 17.93 -16.18
N LYS A 124 19.69 16.93 -16.24
CA LYS A 124 19.02 16.45 -17.45
C LYS A 124 17.63 17.06 -17.65
N LEU A 125 17.13 17.84 -16.70
CA LEU A 125 15.86 18.55 -16.85
C LEU A 125 16.01 19.64 -17.92
N ALA A 126 14.91 19.90 -18.64
CA ALA A 126 14.90 20.93 -19.68
C ALA A 126 15.26 22.32 -19.11
N ALA A 127 15.93 23.15 -19.91
CA ALA A 127 16.17 24.52 -19.53
C ALA A 127 14.83 25.29 -19.37
N GLY A 128 14.74 26.14 -18.35
CA GLY A 128 13.55 26.92 -18.04
C GLY A 128 13.47 27.27 -16.55
N ASP A 129 12.37 27.89 -16.15
CA ASP A 129 12.12 28.26 -14.76
C ASP A 129 11.33 27.16 -14.06
N TYR A 130 11.78 26.79 -12.87
CA TYR A 130 11.18 25.77 -12.03
C TYR A 130 10.81 26.35 -10.67
N ASP A 131 9.58 26.11 -10.24
CA ASP A 131 9.22 26.26 -8.85
C ASP A 131 9.78 25.08 -8.06
N MET A 132 10.58 25.39 -7.04
CA MET A 132 11.26 24.40 -6.22
C MET A 132 10.88 24.53 -4.76
N GLN A 133 10.84 23.41 -4.06
CA GLN A 133 10.64 23.35 -2.61
C GLN A 133 11.50 22.25 -1.99
N ALA A 134 12.10 22.54 -0.84
CA ALA A 134 12.79 21.55 -0.02
C ALA A 134 11.90 21.14 1.16
N VAL A 135 11.90 19.84 1.46
CA VAL A 135 11.24 19.25 2.62
C VAL A 135 12.24 18.34 3.33
N LEU A 136 12.45 18.52 4.62
CA LEU A 136 13.18 17.58 5.45
C LEU A 136 12.15 16.72 6.21
N ASP A 137 11.95 15.51 5.76
CA ASP A 137 11.15 14.47 6.41
C ASP A 137 11.95 13.92 7.60
N VAL A 138 11.59 14.36 8.81
CA VAL A 138 12.32 14.00 10.03
C VAL A 138 11.89 12.63 10.58
N ASN A 139 10.71 12.15 10.19
CA ASN A 139 10.14 10.90 10.67
C ASN A 139 10.37 9.73 9.70
N HIS A 140 10.84 9.98 8.49
CA HIS A 140 10.98 9.01 7.39
C HIS A 140 9.63 8.34 7.01
N ASP A 141 8.52 9.09 7.10
CA ASP A 141 7.17 8.60 6.78
C ASP A 141 6.53 9.25 5.53
N TYR A 142 7.26 10.17 4.87
CA TYR A 142 6.79 10.88 3.70
C TYR A 142 6.27 9.96 2.58
N ASN A 143 6.90 8.82 2.38
CA ASN A 143 6.53 7.88 1.32
C ASN A 143 5.15 7.21 1.55
N TYR A 144 4.63 7.23 2.76
CA TYR A 144 3.28 6.77 3.11
C TYR A 144 2.32 7.93 3.31
N SER A 145 2.68 8.85 4.18
CA SER A 145 1.78 9.88 4.72
C SER A 145 1.87 11.22 3.98
N GLY A 146 2.87 11.38 3.08
CA GLY A 146 3.23 12.69 2.56
C GLY A 146 3.85 13.57 3.64
N ARG A 147 3.64 14.87 3.57
CA ARG A 147 4.15 15.83 4.55
C ARG A 147 3.42 15.68 5.87
N GLY A 148 4.18 15.54 6.94
CA GLY A 148 3.69 15.29 8.28
C GLY A 148 4.07 16.35 9.31
N ALA A 149 3.49 16.25 10.50
CA ALA A 149 3.87 17.09 11.63
C ALA A 149 5.34 16.87 12.01
N GLY A 150 6.07 17.95 12.16
CA GLY A 150 7.51 17.94 12.46
C GLY A 150 8.39 18.09 11.23
N ASP A 151 7.89 17.86 10.01
CA ASP A 151 8.65 18.10 8.80
C ASP A 151 9.03 19.56 8.65
N LEU A 152 10.25 19.80 8.14
CA LEU A 152 10.73 21.16 7.92
C LEU A 152 10.64 21.48 6.43
N VAL A 153 10.05 22.63 6.11
CA VAL A 153 9.80 23.02 4.72
C VAL A 153 10.39 24.38 4.41
N SER A 154 10.82 24.55 3.14
CA SER A 154 11.15 25.84 2.58
C SER A 154 9.91 26.51 1.99
N ASP A 155 10.01 27.81 1.73
CA ASP A 155 9.10 28.47 0.80
C ASP A 155 9.34 27.94 -0.62
N VAL A 156 8.31 28.02 -1.47
CA VAL A 156 8.47 27.76 -2.90
C VAL A 156 9.30 28.90 -3.51
N THR A 157 10.34 28.52 -4.24
CA THR A 157 11.28 29.45 -4.85
C THR A 157 11.42 29.15 -6.33
N GLU A 158 11.23 30.17 -7.18
CA GLU A 158 11.48 30.03 -8.62
C GLU A 158 13.00 30.04 -8.87
N VAL A 159 13.49 29.01 -9.57
CA VAL A 159 14.91 28.80 -9.88
C VAL A 159 15.07 28.58 -11.39
N PRO A 160 15.89 29.41 -12.07
CA PRO A 160 16.16 29.20 -13.48
C PRO A 160 17.15 28.05 -13.68
N PHE A 161 16.75 27.08 -14.52
CA PHE A 161 17.61 25.96 -14.94
C PHE A 161 18.30 26.33 -16.27
N ASN A 162 19.30 27.21 -16.18
CA ASN A 162 20.17 27.61 -17.28
C ASN A 162 21.64 27.27 -16.93
N SER A 163 22.54 27.36 -17.91
CA SER A 163 23.94 26.93 -17.78
C SER A 163 24.80 27.76 -16.83
N ASP A 164 24.38 28.98 -16.48
CA ASP A 164 25.25 29.99 -15.82
C ASP A 164 24.80 30.34 -14.39
N ALA A 165 23.92 29.55 -13.79
CA ALA A 165 23.36 29.85 -12.48
C ALA A 165 24.35 29.57 -11.34
N SER A 166 24.48 30.51 -10.40
CA SER A 166 25.05 30.26 -9.06
C SER A 166 24.32 29.13 -8.36
N VAL A 167 24.99 28.43 -7.43
CA VAL A 167 24.34 27.36 -6.59
C VAL A 167 23.11 27.95 -5.89
N PRO A 168 21.88 27.57 -6.27
CA PRO A 168 20.66 28.09 -5.65
C PRO A 168 20.58 27.68 -4.19
N THR A 169 19.98 28.51 -3.36
CA THR A 169 19.79 28.21 -1.92
C THR A 169 18.32 28.17 -1.59
N LEU A 170 17.88 27.02 -1.05
CA LEU A 170 16.57 26.83 -0.42
C LEU A 170 16.75 26.91 1.10
N ARG A 171 15.80 27.53 1.79
CA ARG A 171 15.88 27.75 3.24
C ARG A 171 14.72 27.04 3.92
N LEU A 172 15.02 26.12 4.85
CA LEU A 172 14.03 25.51 5.72
C LEU A 172 13.65 26.51 6.81
N THR A 173 12.52 27.18 6.61
CA THR A 173 12.08 28.33 7.43
C THR A 173 10.95 27.99 8.37
N ARG A 174 10.27 26.86 8.15
CA ARG A 174 9.05 26.52 8.87
C ARG A 174 8.98 25.02 9.17
N ALA A 175 8.58 24.67 10.40
CA ALA A 175 8.14 23.32 10.74
C ALA A 175 6.64 23.18 10.50
N LEU A 176 6.20 22.05 9.99
CA LEU A 176 4.78 21.71 9.92
C LEU A 176 4.28 21.33 11.31
N SER A 177 3.16 21.94 11.72
CA SER A 177 2.72 21.83 13.12
C SER A 177 1.66 20.75 13.36
N ASP A 178 0.88 20.40 12.34
CA ASP A 178 -0.35 19.65 12.58
C ASP A 178 -0.43 18.38 11.73
N ALA A 179 -0.50 17.23 12.41
CA ALA A 179 -1.01 16.02 11.80
C ALA A 179 -2.53 16.17 11.56
N PRO A 180 -3.09 15.56 10.50
CA PRO A 180 -4.53 15.50 10.31
C PRO A 180 -5.19 14.97 11.59
N GLN A 181 -6.04 15.78 12.20
CA GLN A 181 -6.74 15.35 13.42
C GLN A 181 -7.95 14.50 13.06
N ALA A 182 -8.10 13.39 13.75
CA ALA A 182 -9.32 12.58 13.67
C ALA A 182 -10.57 13.46 13.92
N TRP A 183 -11.62 13.24 13.15
CA TRP A 183 -12.88 13.96 13.20
C TRP A 183 -12.81 15.44 12.78
N SER A 184 -11.74 15.85 12.12
CA SER A 184 -11.62 17.15 11.47
C SER A 184 -11.88 17.08 9.97
N VAL A 185 -12.50 18.11 9.39
CA VAL A 185 -12.73 18.17 7.95
C VAL A 185 -11.41 18.42 7.22
N PRO A 186 -10.96 17.51 6.34
CA PRO A 186 -9.72 17.69 5.58
C PRO A 186 -9.70 19.02 4.82
N GLU A 187 -8.54 19.66 4.74
CA GLU A 187 -8.39 20.98 4.10
C GLU A 187 -8.73 20.96 2.61
N GLN A 188 -8.49 19.83 1.94
CA GLN A 188 -8.75 19.63 0.52
C GLN A 188 -10.24 19.60 0.17
N VAL A 189 -11.12 19.48 1.18
CA VAL A 189 -12.59 19.46 0.96
C VAL A 189 -13.06 20.82 0.48
N PRO A 190 -13.73 20.92 -0.69
CA PRO A 190 -14.24 22.18 -1.23
C PRO A 190 -15.14 22.92 -0.24
N ALA A 191 -15.00 24.24 -0.11
CA ALA A 191 -15.68 25.08 0.89
C ALA A 191 -17.19 24.79 1.02
N LYS A 192 -17.89 24.62 -0.11
CA LYS A 192 -19.34 24.30 -0.13
C LYS A 192 -19.71 22.94 0.46
N LYS A 193 -18.75 22.02 0.58
CA LYS A 193 -18.96 20.68 1.15
C LYS A 193 -18.48 20.57 2.60
N ARG A 194 -17.74 21.56 3.12
CA ARG A 194 -17.12 21.49 4.46
C ARG A 194 -18.17 21.46 5.58
N GLU A 195 -19.14 22.37 5.56
CA GLU A 195 -20.17 22.43 6.60
C GLU A 195 -21.07 21.18 6.64
N PRO A 196 -21.60 20.67 5.51
CA PRO A 196 -22.34 19.41 5.51
C PRO A 196 -21.52 18.23 6.03
N LEU A 197 -20.25 18.12 5.62
CA LEU A 197 -19.35 17.05 6.11
C LEU A 197 -19.08 17.20 7.61
N ALA A 198 -18.81 18.41 8.10
CA ALA A 198 -18.58 18.66 9.52
C ALA A 198 -19.76 18.20 10.39
N LYS A 199 -21.00 18.52 9.96
CA LYS A 199 -22.22 18.06 10.65
C LYS A 199 -22.35 16.53 10.65
N ALA A 200 -22.07 15.88 9.52
CA ALA A 200 -22.11 14.42 9.42
C ALA A 200 -21.02 13.77 10.30
N MET A 201 -19.80 14.33 10.32
CA MET A 201 -18.72 13.89 11.18
C MET A 201 -19.07 14.05 12.66
N GLN A 202 -19.65 15.17 13.06
CA GLN A 202 -20.11 15.39 14.43
C GLN A 202 -21.16 14.36 14.86
N ALA A 203 -22.13 14.07 13.98
CA ALA A 203 -23.17 13.07 14.24
C ALA A 203 -22.58 11.67 14.41
N ALA A 204 -21.69 11.24 13.51
CA ALA A 204 -21.02 9.95 13.61
C ALA A 204 -20.11 9.85 14.83
N HIS A 205 -19.35 10.92 15.14
CA HIS A 205 -18.47 10.97 16.31
C HIS A 205 -19.23 10.79 17.63
N ALA A 206 -20.43 11.37 17.75
CA ALA A 206 -21.29 11.19 18.93
C ALA A 206 -21.69 9.72 19.18
N HIS A 207 -21.56 8.86 18.18
CA HIS A 207 -21.86 7.42 18.25
C HIS A 207 -20.61 6.54 18.07
N SER A 208 -19.43 7.15 18.07
CA SER A 208 -18.15 6.44 17.92
C SER A 208 -17.41 6.41 19.24
N GLN A 209 -16.72 5.29 19.50
CA GLN A 209 -15.81 5.14 20.62
C GLN A 209 -14.41 4.84 20.08
N PRO A 210 -13.34 5.42 20.66
CA PRO A 210 -11.99 5.08 20.27
C PRO A 210 -11.67 3.63 20.64
N LEU A 211 -11.03 2.92 19.73
CA LEU A 211 -10.33 1.68 20.00
C LEU A 211 -8.85 2.02 20.15
N ASP A 212 -8.30 1.80 21.33
CA ASP A 212 -6.86 1.94 21.62
C ASP A 212 -6.48 0.85 22.63
N SER A 213 -6.12 -0.33 22.12
CA SER A 213 -5.87 -1.51 22.94
C SER A 213 -4.40 -1.92 22.82
N VAL A 214 -3.70 -1.98 23.93
CA VAL A 214 -2.34 -2.55 23.98
C VAL A 214 -2.41 -4.04 23.73
N SER A 215 -1.68 -4.49 22.71
CA SER A 215 -1.59 -5.92 22.37
C SER A 215 -0.41 -6.56 23.11
N PRO A 216 -0.65 -7.56 23.97
CA PRO A 216 0.41 -8.36 24.59
C PRO A 216 1.33 -9.05 23.57
N ALA A 217 0.76 -9.65 22.51
CA ALA A 217 1.52 -10.36 21.50
C ALA A 217 2.45 -9.43 20.71
N LEU A 218 1.94 -8.28 20.26
CA LEU A 218 2.74 -7.26 19.57
C LEU A 218 3.76 -6.60 20.50
N THR A 219 3.40 -6.36 21.75
CA THR A 219 4.30 -5.82 22.78
C THR A 219 5.47 -6.78 23.03
N ALA A 220 5.21 -8.08 23.13
CA ALA A 220 6.26 -9.08 23.27
C ALA A 220 7.19 -9.14 22.06
N PHE A 221 6.66 -8.98 20.85
CA PHE A 221 7.44 -8.96 19.62
C PHE A 221 8.35 -7.73 19.52
N TRP A 222 7.82 -6.53 19.81
CA TRP A 222 8.53 -5.27 19.64
C TRP A 222 9.34 -4.83 20.87
N GLY A 223 9.14 -5.47 22.03
CA GLY A 223 9.80 -5.09 23.30
C GLY A 223 9.34 -3.74 23.88
N ARG A 224 8.23 -3.19 23.37
CA ARG A 224 7.60 -1.94 23.82
C ARG A 224 6.09 -2.02 23.62
N PRO A 225 5.27 -1.26 24.35
CA PRO A 225 3.82 -1.25 24.15
C PRO A 225 3.46 -0.92 22.68
N ILE A 226 2.68 -1.80 22.07
CA ILE A 226 2.11 -1.61 20.73
C ILE A 226 0.60 -1.63 20.86
N HIS A 227 -0.04 -0.65 20.26
CA HIS A 227 -1.47 -0.45 20.30
C HIS A 227 -2.13 -0.87 18.99
N VAL A 228 -3.23 -1.58 19.08
CA VAL A 228 -4.17 -1.75 17.97
C VAL A 228 -5.20 -0.62 18.09
N ARG A 229 -5.28 0.21 17.06
CA ARG A 229 -6.09 1.44 17.07
C ARG A 229 -7.21 1.37 16.05
N GLY A 230 -8.22 2.22 16.28
CA GLY A 230 -9.36 2.31 15.40
C GLY A 230 -10.53 3.07 16.02
N TRP A 231 -11.72 2.87 15.45
CA TRP A 231 -12.97 3.45 15.92
C TRP A 231 -14.07 2.39 15.92
N VAL A 232 -14.86 2.36 16.99
CA VAL A 232 -16.06 1.53 17.09
C VAL A 232 -17.27 2.41 16.89
N LEU A 233 -17.95 2.31 15.76
CA LEU A 233 -19.16 3.03 15.43
C LEU A 233 -20.37 2.19 15.82
N LEU A 234 -21.20 2.74 16.71
CA LEU A 234 -22.41 2.11 17.21
C LEU A 234 -23.62 2.46 16.34
N PRO A 235 -24.53 1.51 16.08
CA PRO A 235 -25.72 1.79 15.27
C PRO A 235 -26.72 2.71 15.95
N PRO A 236 -27.58 3.41 15.18
CA PRO A 236 -28.65 4.23 15.73
C PRO A 236 -29.53 3.43 16.69
N GLY A 237 -29.85 4.02 17.83
CA GLY A 237 -30.68 3.38 18.86
C GLY A 237 -29.95 2.34 19.74
N TYR A 238 -28.64 2.21 19.63
CA TYR A 238 -27.85 1.29 20.46
C TYR A 238 -28.16 1.44 21.95
N ASP A 239 -28.19 2.67 22.50
CA ASP A 239 -28.46 2.91 23.92
C ASP A 239 -29.92 2.67 24.33
N LYS A 240 -30.85 2.71 23.37
CA LYS A 240 -32.28 2.47 23.64
C LYS A 240 -32.62 0.97 23.65
N HIS A 241 -31.91 0.16 22.89
CA HIS A 241 -32.18 -1.27 22.73
C HIS A 241 -31.14 -2.10 23.52
N THR A 242 -31.18 -1.99 24.85
CA THR A 242 -30.18 -2.52 25.76
C THR A 242 -30.00 -4.06 25.72
N ASN A 243 -31.02 -4.80 25.23
CA ASN A 243 -30.97 -6.26 25.09
C ASN A 243 -30.62 -6.72 23.67
N ALA A 244 -30.49 -5.80 22.72
CA ALA A 244 -30.16 -6.16 21.33
C ALA A 244 -28.67 -6.43 21.18
N HIS A 245 -28.33 -7.49 20.42
CA HIS A 245 -26.98 -7.75 19.95
C HIS A 245 -26.93 -7.50 18.44
N TYR A 246 -25.76 -7.10 17.97
CA TYR A 246 -25.59 -6.62 16.60
C TYR A 246 -24.49 -7.40 15.88
N PRO A 247 -24.67 -7.72 14.59
CA PRO A 247 -23.57 -8.17 13.76
C PRO A 247 -22.49 -7.09 13.72
N THR A 248 -21.25 -7.53 13.56
CA THR A 248 -20.09 -6.64 13.59
C THR A 248 -19.33 -6.71 12.27
N VAL A 249 -19.04 -5.55 11.70
CA VAL A 249 -18.20 -5.39 10.50
C VAL A 249 -16.84 -4.87 10.92
N TYR A 250 -15.80 -5.61 10.60
CA TYR A 250 -14.41 -5.17 10.73
C TYR A 250 -13.97 -4.62 9.38
N PHE A 251 -13.76 -3.31 9.33
CA PHE A 251 -13.35 -2.58 8.14
C PHE A 251 -11.87 -2.22 8.25
N THR A 252 -11.11 -2.44 7.16
CA THR A 252 -9.72 -2.00 7.03
C THR A 252 -9.57 -1.06 5.85
N HIS A 253 -8.69 -0.07 5.99
CA HIS A 253 -8.42 0.91 4.94
C HIS A 253 -7.41 0.38 3.90
N GLY A 254 -7.28 1.05 2.75
CA GLY A 254 -6.23 0.79 1.77
C GLY A 254 -4.92 1.50 2.10
N PHE A 255 -3.91 1.29 1.25
CA PHE A 255 -2.61 1.93 1.36
C PHE A 255 -2.76 3.47 1.38
N GLY A 256 -2.00 4.14 2.23
CA GLY A 256 -2.08 5.60 2.43
C GLY A 256 -3.20 6.05 3.37
N GLY A 257 -4.05 5.13 3.87
CA GLY A 257 -5.03 5.44 4.91
C GLY A 257 -4.39 5.43 6.31
N ASP A 258 -5.08 6.08 7.24
CA ASP A 258 -4.69 6.18 8.64
C ASP A 258 -5.92 6.33 9.55
N LEU A 259 -5.66 6.51 10.84
CA LEU A 259 -6.72 6.71 11.84
C LEU A 259 -7.62 7.94 11.54
N ALA A 260 -7.09 9.00 10.93
CA ALA A 260 -7.86 10.18 10.55
C ALA A 260 -8.73 9.90 9.33
N TYR A 261 -8.22 9.18 8.33
CA TYR A 261 -8.98 8.73 7.15
C TYR A 261 -10.24 7.94 7.56
N LEU A 262 -10.15 7.06 8.55
CA LEU A 262 -11.28 6.26 9.04
C LEU A 262 -12.43 7.14 9.53
N THR A 263 -12.14 8.32 10.09
CA THR A 263 -13.15 9.27 10.56
C THR A 263 -13.85 10.05 9.44
N VAL A 264 -13.28 10.04 8.23
CA VAL A 264 -13.95 10.59 7.03
C VAL A 264 -14.90 9.56 6.42
N LYS A 265 -14.61 8.26 6.59
CA LYS A 265 -15.45 7.14 6.11
C LYS A 265 -16.68 6.92 6.99
N ALA A 266 -16.53 6.94 8.31
CA ALA A 266 -17.57 6.63 9.28
C ALA A 266 -18.89 7.44 9.14
N PRO A 267 -18.89 8.74 8.78
CA PRO A 267 -20.11 9.53 8.61
C PRO A 267 -21.09 8.98 7.58
N GLY A 268 -20.60 8.47 6.44
CA GLY A 268 -21.45 7.86 5.41
C GLY A 268 -22.15 6.62 5.95
N VAL A 269 -21.37 5.73 6.57
CA VAL A 269 -21.88 4.49 7.17
C VAL A 269 -22.95 4.78 8.25
N TRP A 270 -22.68 5.72 9.14
CA TRP A 270 -23.64 6.09 10.18
C TRP A 270 -24.91 6.70 9.63
N SER A 271 -24.79 7.61 8.67
CA SER A 271 -25.94 8.26 8.02
C SER A 271 -26.84 7.24 7.31
N ASP A 272 -26.26 6.30 6.58
CA ASP A 272 -27.02 5.27 5.87
C ASP A 272 -27.75 4.32 6.83
N MET A 273 -27.16 4.00 7.99
CA MET A 273 -27.86 3.26 9.05
C MET A 273 -28.98 4.11 9.67
N ALA A 274 -28.75 5.41 9.95
CA ALA A 274 -29.73 6.32 10.55
C ALA A 274 -30.94 6.56 9.63
N ASP A 275 -30.70 6.60 8.33
CA ASP A 275 -31.73 6.74 7.30
C ASP A 275 -32.44 5.42 6.95
N GLY A 276 -32.03 4.28 7.55
CA GLY A 276 -32.56 2.95 7.23
C GLY A 276 -32.17 2.41 5.85
N LYS A 277 -31.16 3.01 5.20
CA LYS A 277 -30.62 2.54 3.91
C LYS A 277 -29.75 1.31 4.08
N THR A 278 -29.09 1.18 5.24
CA THR A 278 -28.34 -0.01 5.64
C THR A 278 -28.85 -0.55 6.98
N PRO A 279 -28.65 -1.83 7.26
CA PRO A 279 -29.10 -2.43 8.51
C PRO A 279 -28.25 -1.98 9.71
N PRO A 280 -28.80 -2.04 10.93
CA PRO A 280 -28.06 -1.67 12.13
C PRO A 280 -26.99 -2.72 12.46
N MET A 281 -25.72 -2.35 12.33
CA MET A 281 -24.56 -3.15 12.66
C MET A 281 -23.52 -2.32 13.44
N ILE A 282 -22.70 -2.96 14.24
CA ILE A 282 -21.51 -2.32 14.81
C ILE A 282 -20.40 -2.35 13.75
N TRP A 283 -19.78 -1.19 13.48
CA TRP A 283 -18.63 -1.10 12.58
C TRP A 283 -17.37 -0.82 13.39
N VAL A 284 -16.38 -1.66 13.22
CA VAL A 284 -15.04 -1.50 13.80
C VAL A 284 -14.11 -1.10 12.65
N PHE A 285 -13.75 0.16 12.62
CA PHE A 285 -12.79 0.72 11.68
C PHE A 285 -11.39 0.51 12.26
N LEU A 286 -10.58 -0.32 11.63
CA LEU A 286 -9.25 -0.70 12.10
C LEU A 286 -8.18 0.06 11.33
N ASP A 287 -7.24 0.64 12.08
CA ASP A 287 -6.04 1.27 11.53
C ASP A 287 -4.97 0.20 11.29
N GLU A 288 -4.46 0.12 10.06
CA GLU A 288 -3.37 -0.79 9.70
C GLU A 288 -2.07 -0.05 9.31
N HIS A 289 -2.02 1.26 9.57
CA HIS A 289 -0.84 2.07 9.32
C HIS A 289 0.30 1.76 10.30
N THR A 290 1.51 1.71 9.77
CA THR A 290 2.78 1.68 10.52
C THR A 290 3.81 2.60 9.87
N ALA A 291 4.89 2.90 10.57
CA ALA A 291 6.00 3.68 10.02
C ALA A 291 6.64 3.04 8.76
N THR A 292 6.40 1.75 8.50
CA THR A 292 6.93 1.01 7.36
C THR A 292 5.92 0.77 6.23
N GLY A 293 4.71 1.30 6.35
CA GLY A 293 3.59 1.12 5.43
C GLY A 293 2.35 0.57 6.13
N THR A 294 1.68 -0.43 5.54
CA THR A 294 0.60 -1.19 6.17
C THR A 294 1.11 -2.50 6.75
N HIS A 295 0.48 -2.98 7.83
CA HIS A 295 0.77 -4.33 8.35
C HIS A 295 -0.22 -5.39 7.85
N GLU A 296 -1.27 -4.98 7.16
CA GLU A 296 -2.29 -5.81 6.52
C GLU A 296 -2.90 -6.91 7.43
N PHE A 297 -2.87 -6.69 8.73
CA PHE A 297 -3.22 -7.70 9.75
C PHE A 297 -2.67 -9.09 9.44
N ALA A 298 -1.50 -9.15 8.80
CA ALA A 298 -0.76 -10.39 8.59
C ALA A 298 0.21 -10.64 9.76
N ASP A 299 0.35 -11.92 10.13
CA ASP A 299 1.42 -12.31 11.04
C ASP A 299 2.73 -12.31 10.25
N SER A 300 3.61 -11.34 10.52
CA SER A 300 4.84 -11.10 9.78
C SER A 300 6.07 -11.20 10.69
N VAL A 301 7.16 -11.76 10.16
CA VAL A 301 8.45 -11.79 10.87
C VAL A 301 9.07 -10.41 11.02
N ASN A 302 8.60 -9.41 10.27
CA ASN A 302 9.09 -8.04 10.31
C ASN A 302 8.17 -7.12 11.13
N ASN A 303 6.84 -7.23 10.94
CA ASN A 303 5.85 -6.34 11.56
C ASN A 303 5.22 -6.92 12.84
N GLY A 304 5.38 -8.22 13.11
CA GLY A 304 4.80 -8.87 14.27
C GLY A 304 3.47 -9.58 14.00
N PRO A 305 2.86 -10.21 15.02
CA PRO A 305 1.69 -11.08 14.89
C PRO A 305 0.37 -10.30 14.90
N TRP A 306 0.13 -9.43 13.91
CA TRP A 306 -1.05 -8.56 13.87
C TRP A 306 -2.37 -9.31 13.69
N GLY A 307 -2.40 -10.36 12.86
CA GLY A 307 -3.59 -11.20 12.70
C GLY A 307 -3.93 -11.99 13.95
N THR A 308 -2.91 -12.50 14.63
CA THR A 308 -3.06 -13.14 15.94
C THR A 308 -3.58 -12.15 16.98
N ALA A 309 -3.00 -10.94 17.08
CA ALA A 309 -3.44 -9.89 17.99
C ALA A 309 -4.92 -9.52 17.75
N LEU A 310 -5.32 -9.32 16.49
CA LEU A 310 -6.72 -9.03 16.17
C LEU A 310 -7.66 -10.14 16.62
N THR A 311 -7.34 -11.39 16.29
CA THR A 311 -8.29 -12.51 16.46
C THR A 311 -8.31 -13.07 17.88
N THR A 312 -7.22 -12.97 18.65
CA THR A 312 -7.13 -13.57 19.99
C THR A 312 -7.18 -12.55 21.13
N GLU A 313 -6.98 -11.26 20.84
CA GLU A 313 -6.93 -10.20 21.86
C GLU A 313 -8.03 -9.15 21.61
N VAL A 314 -8.00 -8.48 20.43
CA VAL A 314 -8.88 -7.33 20.14
C VAL A 314 -10.34 -7.75 19.97
N ILE A 315 -10.63 -8.79 19.19
CA ILE A 315 -12.02 -9.27 19.01
C ILE A 315 -12.64 -9.69 20.34
N PRO A 316 -12.01 -10.55 21.18
CA PRO A 316 -12.53 -10.87 22.50
C PRO A 316 -12.71 -9.64 23.42
N TYR A 317 -11.78 -8.69 23.38
CA TYR A 317 -11.91 -7.44 24.12
C TYR A 317 -13.18 -6.68 23.70
N LEU A 318 -13.37 -6.45 22.39
CA LEU A 318 -14.53 -5.74 21.86
C LEU A 318 -15.85 -6.44 22.23
N GLU A 319 -15.91 -7.77 22.09
CA GLU A 319 -17.10 -8.55 22.41
C GLU A 319 -17.46 -8.56 23.91
N SER A 320 -16.47 -8.32 24.77
CA SER A 320 -16.72 -8.15 26.21
C SER A 320 -17.24 -6.75 26.58
N HIS A 321 -17.04 -5.75 25.71
CA HIS A 321 -17.42 -4.36 25.99
C HIS A 321 -18.66 -3.89 25.21
N TYR A 322 -18.95 -4.52 24.08
CA TYR A 322 -20.06 -4.13 23.22
C TYR A 322 -21.01 -5.30 22.97
N ARG A 323 -22.29 -4.99 22.75
CA ARG A 323 -23.32 -5.99 22.45
C ARG A 323 -23.18 -6.51 21.01
N MET A 324 -22.10 -7.23 20.75
CA MET A 324 -21.82 -7.93 19.50
C MET A 324 -22.41 -9.34 19.53
N ASP A 325 -22.70 -9.91 18.35
CA ASP A 325 -23.23 -11.28 18.24
C ASP A 325 -22.24 -12.36 18.75
N ALA A 326 -20.97 -12.06 18.87
CA ALA A 326 -19.90 -12.90 19.43
C ALA A 326 -19.82 -14.33 18.86
N LYS A 327 -20.16 -14.49 17.60
CA LYS A 327 -20.12 -15.78 16.87
C LYS A 327 -19.65 -15.56 15.43
N ALA A 328 -19.14 -16.59 14.77
CA ALA A 328 -18.62 -16.49 13.41
C ALA A 328 -19.61 -15.84 12.45
N SER A 329 -20.86 -16.32 12.41
CA SER A 329 -21.92 -15.76 11.55
C SER A 329 -22.38 -14.35 11.90
N GLY A 330 -21.78 -13.71 12.90
CA GLY A 330 -21.99 -12.32 13.27
C GLY A 330 -20.76 -11.43 13.09
N ARG A 331 -19.63 -11.97 12.58
CA ARG A 331 -18.39 -11.23 12.35
C ARG A 331 -18.07 -11.17 10.87
N PHE A 332 -18.01 -10.01 10.29
CA PHE A 332 -17.79 -9.79 8.86
C PHE A 332 -16.58 -8.92 8.60
N LEU A 333 -16.00 -9.10 7.42
CA LEU A 333 -14.82 -8.40 6.97
C LEU A 333 -15.11 -7.64 5.68
N THR A 334 -14.71 -6.38 5.59
CA THR A 334 -14.70 -5.62 4.33
C THR A 334 -13.58 -4.60 4.33
N GLY A 335 -13.02 -4.38 3.15
CA GLY A 335 -11.95 -3.43 2.91
C GLY A 335 -11.72 -3.25 1.42
N HIS A 336 -10.92 -2.26 1.07
CA HIS A 336 -10.63 -1.90 -0.31
C HIS A 336 -9.12 -1.82 -0.54
N SER A 337 -8.64 -2.25 -1.73
CA SER A 337 -7.21 -2.19 -2.06
C SER A 337 -6.38 -3.07 -1.09
N SER A 338 -5.35 -2.55 -0.44
CA SER A 338 -4.61 -3.26 0.61
C SER A 338 -5.55 -3.77 1.72
N GLY A 339 -6.55 -2.95 2.15
CA GLY A 339 -7.59 -3.42 3.07
C GLY A 339 -8.46 -4.53 2.49
N GLY A 340 -8.64 -4.59 1.19
CA GLY A 340 -9.28 -5.71 0.49
C GLY A 340 -8.46 -6.99 0.61
N TRP A 341 -7.15 -6.92 0.41
CA TRP A 341 -6.24 -8.04 0.62
C TRP A 341 -6.26 -8.49 2.09
N THR A 342 -6.12 -7.53 3.00
CA THR A 342 -6.19 -7.77 4.46
C THR A 342 -7.42 -8.60 4.85
N THR A 343 -8.60 -8.19 4.39
CA THR A 343 -9.86 -8.84 4.77
C THR A 343 -10.03 -10.22 4.13
N LEU A 344 -9.55 -10.39 2.91
CA LEU A 344 -9.51 -11.69 2.24
C LEU A 344 -8.50 -12.64 2.93
N TRP A 345 -7.31 -12.13 3.27
CA TRP A 345 -6.30 -12.86 4.03
C TRP A 345 -6.81 -13.32 5.39
N LEU A 346 -7.42 -12.42 6.17
CA LEU A 346 -7.99 -12.74 7.48
C LEU A 346 -9.07 -13.84 7.38
N GLN A 347 -9.95 -13.78 6.38
CA GLN A 347 -10.97 -14.81 6.17
C GLN A 347 -10.35 -16.17 5.85
N VAL A 348 -9.33 -16.22 4.99
CA VAL A 348 -8.68 -17.47 4.59
C VAL A 348 -7.75 -18.00 5.68
N ARG A 349 -7.10 -17.12 6.43
CA ARG A 349 -6.15 -17.49 7.49
C ARG A 349 -6.86 -17.92 8.77
N TYR A 350 -8.00 -17.31 9.09
CA TYR A 350 -8.79 -17.56 10.30
C TYR A 350 -10.25 -17.92 9.97
N PRO A 351 -10.50 -18.98 9.18
CA PRO A 351 -11.82 -19.24 8.57
C PRO A 351 -12.92 -19.60 9.58
N LYS A 352 -12.55 -19.94 10.82
CA LYS A 352 -13.48 -20.24 11.92
C LYS A 352 -13.96 -19.00 12.67
N ILE A 353 -13.26 -17.86 12.50
CA ILE A 353 -13.53 -16.63 13.27
C ILE A 353 -14.62 -15.80 12.60
N PHE A 354 -14.59 -15.71 11.25
CA PHE A 354 -15.44 -14.81 10.49
C PHE A 354 -16.54 -15.55 9.71
N GLY A 355 -17.66 -14.89 9.53
CA GLY A 355 -18.83 -15.37 8.79
C GLY A 355 -18.77 -15.11 7.30
N GLY A 356 -17.90 -14.19 6.86
CA GLY A 356 -17.67 -13.87 5.46
C GLY A 356 -16.82 -12.62 5.28
N THR A 357 -16.18 -12.54 4.11
CA THR A 357 -15.46 -11.35 3.65
C THR A 357 -16.07 -10.82 2.37
N TRP A 358 -16.18 -9.48 2.26
CA TRP A 358 -16.49 -8.74 1.03
C TRP A 358 -15.29 -7.86 0.72
N SER A 359 -14.35 -8.45 0.01
CA SER A 359 -13.09 -7.83 -0.38
C SER A 359 -13.28 -7.08 -1.70
N THR A 360 -12.91 -5.81 -1.75
CA THR A 360 -13.08 -4.97 -2.94
C THR A 360 -11.74 -4.53 -3.51
N SER A 361 -11.54 -4.74 -4.81
CA SER A 361 -10.27 -4.49 -5.52
C SER A 361 -9.04 -4.84 -4.68
N PRO A 362 -8.93 -6.08 -4.16
CA PRO A 362 -7.81 -6.47 -3.31
C PRO A 362 -6.48 -6.31 -4.03
N ASP A 363 -5.43 -5.96 -3.29
CA ASP A 363 -4.05 -6.12 -3.74
C ASP A 363 -3.82 -7.57 -4.19
N PRO A 364 -2.75 -7.89 -4.95
CA PRO A 364 -2.61 -9.18 -5.59
C PRO A 364 -2.81 -10.37 -4.66
N SER A 365 -3.90 -11.09 -4.86
CA SER A 365 -4.28 -12.30 -4.10
C SER A 365 -3.75 -13.61 -4.71
N ASP A 366 -3.09 -13.51 -5.88
CA ASP A 366 -2.37 -14.56 -6.59
C ASP A 366 -1.14 -13.92 -7.26
N PHE A 367 0.04 -14.32 -6.83
CA PHE A 367 1.28 -13.69 -7.33
C PHE A 367 1.71 -14.18 -8.71
N HIS A 368 0.92 -15.01 -9.42
CA HIS A 368 1.02 -15.19 -10.87
C HIS A 368 0.57 -13.95 -11.64
N ASP A 369 -0.05 -12.98 -10.96
CA ASP A 369 -0.35 -11.66 -11.50
C ASP A 369 -0.16 -10.59 -10.41
N PHE A 370 1.08 -10.14 -10.23
CA PHE A 370 1.40 -9.08 -9.29
C PHE A 370 1.27 -7.72 -9.98
N THR A 371 0.01 -7.30 -10.23
CA THR A 371 -0.32 -6.12 -11.05
C THR A 371 0.24 -6.21 -12.49
N GLY A 372 0.26 -7.42 -13.06
CA GLY A 372 0.74 -7.74 -14.39
C GLY A 372 1.90 -8.72 -14.47
N PRO A 373 3.03 -8.50 -13.75
CA PRO A 373 4.12 -9.48 -13.69
C PRO A 373 3.72 -10.81 -13.03
N ASP A 374 4.11 -11.94 -13.66
CA ASP A 374 4.11 -13.24 -12.99
C ASP A 374 5.40 -13.41 -12.20
N LEU A 375 5.31 -13.35 -10.87
CA LEU A 375 6.48 -13.45 -9.99
C LEU A 375 7.10 -14.86 -9.99
N TYR A 376 6.36 -15.88 -10.42
CA TYR A 376 6.84 -17.26 -10.46
C TYR A 376 7.48 -17.65 -11.80
N ALA A 377 7.40 -16.77 -12.81
CA ALA A 377 7.98 -17.01 -14.11
C ALA A 377 9.52 -17.14 -14.03
N PRO A 378 10.15 -18.00 -14.84
CA PRO A 378 11.61 -18.03 -14.95
C PRO A 378 12.16 -16.65 -15.33
N ASN A 379 13.18 -16.18 -14.60
CA ASN A 379 13.80 -14.85 -14.81
C ASN A 379 12.80 -13.68 -14.75
N ALA A 380 11.77 -13.77 -13.91
CA ALA A 380 10.78 -12.73 -13.74
C ALA A 380 11.41 -11.35 -13.52
N ASN A 381 10.82 -10.34 -14.15
CA ASN A 381 11.18 -8.93 -13.98
C ASN A 381 9.89 -8.13 -13.85
N VAL A 382 9.80 -7.27 -12.84
CA VAL A 382 8.58 -6.46 -12.60
C VAL A 382 8.55 -5.18 -13.43
N TYR A 383 9.66 -4.79 -14.08
CA TYR A 383 9.72 -3.59 -14.91
C TYR A 383 9.43 -3.88 -16.38
N THR A 384 9.93 -5.01 -16.88
CA THR A 384 9.86 -5.33 -18.30
C THR A 384 9.33 -6.73 -18.55
N ARG A 385 8.48 -6.84 -19.56
CA ARG A 385 7.98 -8.11 -20.09
C ARG A 385 9.08 -8.86 -20.84
N PRO A 386 8.90 -10.16 -21.11
CA PRO A 386 9.85 -10.93 -21.92
C PRO A 386 10.13 -10.33 -23.32
N ASP A 387 9.19 -9.57 -23.89
CA ASP A 387 9.35 -8.87 -25.17
C ASP A 387 10.06 -7.50 -25.04
N GLY A 388 10.48 -7.11 -23.84
CA GLY A 388 11.15 -5.85 -23.54
C GLY A 388 10.22 -4.66 -23.31
N THR A 389 8.90 -4.82 -23.44
CA THR A 389 7.95 -3.74 -23.17
C THR A 389 7.76 -3.53 -21.67
N PRO A 390 7.52 -2.28 -21.21
CA PRO A 390 7.35 -2.02 -19.79
C PRO A 390 6.00 -2.57 -19.27
N TYR A 391 5.99 -3.04 -18.02
CA TYR A 391 4.75 -3.31 -17.31
C TYR A 391 4.07 -2.00 -16.90
N PRO A 392 2.80 -1.77 -17.26
CA PRO A 392 2.02 -0.67 -16.73
C PRO A 392 1.68 -0.95 -15.25
N LEU A 393 1.54 0.10 -14.44
CA LEU A 393 1.04 -0.01 -13.07
C LEU A 393 -0.18 0.86 -12.82
N VAL A 394 -0.23 2.05 -13.43
CA VAL A 394 -1.36 2.97 -13.27
C VAL A 394 -1.99 3.23 -14.61
N ARG A 395 -3.31 3.04 -14.71
CA ARG A 395 -4.11 3.45 -15.87
C ARG A 395 -5.25 4.39 -15.47
N MET A 396 -5.52 5.37 -16.32
CA MET A 396 -6.68 6.26 -16.21
C MET A 396 -7.35 6.41 -17.57
N LYS A 397 -8.66 6.20 -17.64
CA LYS A 397 -9.46 6.29 -18.89
C LYS A 397 -8.85 5.48 -20.04
N GLY A 398 -8.37 4.28 -19.73
CA GLY A 398 -7.77 3.36 -20.71
C GLY A 398 -6.34 3.71 -21.15
N LYS A 399 -5.72 4.78 -20.62
CA LYS A 399 -4.34 5.15 -20.91
C LYS A 399 -3.43 4.78 -19.76
N VAL A 400 -2.25 4.24 -20.09
CA VAL A 400 -1.17 4.05 -19.11
C VAL A 400 -0.64 5.42 -18.69
N ILE A 401 -0.65 5.69 -17.41
CA ILE A 401 -0.15 6.93 -16.80
C ILE A 401 1.24 6.70 -16.19
N ALA A 402 1.42 5.55 -15.52
CA ALA A 402 2.70 5.18 -14.93
C ALA A 402 3.01 3.71 -15.19
N THR A 403 4.31 3.41 -15.37
CA THR A 403 4.82 2.05 -15.39
C THR A 403 5.21 1.60 -13.98
N PHE A 404 5.35 0.29 -13.78
CA PHE A 404 5.82 -0.28 -12.53
C PHE A 404 7.21 0.29 -12.16
N GLN A 405 8.11 0.42 -13.13
CA GLN A 405 9.42 1.00 -12.92
C GLN A 405 9.35 2.45 -12.43
N GLN A 406 8.53 3.29 -13.06
CA GLN A 406 8.39 4.69 -12.67
C GLN A 406 7.90 4.83 -11.23
N PHE A 407 6.90 4.04 -10.85
CA PHE A 407 6.36 4.03 -9.50
C PHE A 407 7.41 3.58 -8.46
N ALA A 408 8.05 2.45 -8.69
CA ALA A 408 9.06 1.92 -7.77
C ALA A 408 10.32 2.82 -7.66
N GLN A 409 10.71 3.51 -8.76
CA GLN A 409 11.82 4.46 -8.73
C GLN A 409 11.48 5.74 -7.98
N LEU A 410 10.24 6.24 -8.10
CA LEU A 410 9.77 7.36 -7.28
C LEU A 410 9.83 7.00 -5.79
N GLU A 411 9.25 5.86 -5.40
CA GLU A 411 9.31 5.40 -4.00
C GLU A 411 10.75 5.33 -3.48
N ARG A 412 11.68 4.81 -4.27
CA ARG A 412 13.09 4.72 -3.90
C ARG A 412 13.72 6.07 -3.58
N VAL A 413 13.32 7.12 -4.30
CA VAL A 413 13.80 8.48 -4.05
C VAL A 413 13.12 9.09 -2.82
N LEU A 414 11.81 8.91 -2.67
CA LEU A 414 11.04 9.46 -1.54
C LEU A 414 11.49 8.87 -0.20
N GLY A 415 11.79 7.57 -0.14
CA GLY A 415 12.30 6.98 1.09
C GLY A 415 12.40 5.45 1.02
N PRO A 416 13.25 4.85 1.88
CA PRO A 416 13.41 3.40 1.94
C PRO A 416 12.25 2.69 2.65
N TYR A 417 11.35 3.45 3.30
CA TYR A 417 10.23 2.96 4.09
C TYR A 417 8.94 3.62 3.64
N GLY A 418 7.81 3.03 3.99
CA GLY A 418 6.49 3.61 3.83
C GLY A 418 5.92 3.56 2.41
N GLY A 419 6.72 3.37 1.37
CA GLY A 419 6.23 3.15 0.01
C GLY A 419 5.52 1.80 -0.14
N GLN A 420 4.63 1.65 -1.12
CA GLN A 420 3.82 0.45 -1.25
C GLN A 420 4.66 -0.80 -1.54
N MET A 421 5.69 -0.70 -2.38
CA MET A 421 6.58 -1.82 -2.67
C MET A 421 7.44 -2.19 -1.45
N ALA A 422 7.90 -1.20 -0.69
CA ALA A 422 8.60 -1.44 0.57
C ALA A 422 7.67 -2.01 1.64
N SER A 423 6.42 -1.56 1.70
CA SER A 423 5.40 -2.08 2.61
C SER A 423 5.14 -3.58 2.37
N PHE A 424 5.03 -4.01 1.12
CA PHE A 424 4.91 -5.43 0.78
C PHE A 424 6.11 -6.25 1.25
N ASP A 425 7.34 -5.74 1.08
CA ASP A 425 8.52 -6.42 1.63
C ASP A 425 8.43 -6.53 3.16
N TRP A 426 7.99 -5.47 3.86
CA TRP A 426 7.84 -5.49 5.31
C TRP A 426 6.78 -6.48 5.80
N VAL A 427 5.72 -6.70 5.03
CA VAL A 427 4.67 -7.67 5.37
C VAL A 427 5.09 -9.09 4.98
N PHE A 428 5.56 -9.30 3.74
CA PHE A 428 5.61 -10.63 3.13
C PHE A 428 7.00 -11.24 3.09
N SER A 429 8.10 -10.47 3.23
CA SER A 429 9.44 -10.99 3.06
C SER A 429 10.04 -11.60 4.33
N PRO A 430 10.98 -12.53 4.22
CA PRO A 430 11.80 -12.94 5.34
C PRO A 430 12.69 -11.77 5.78
N ARG A 431 13.15 -11.82 7.04
CA ARG A 431 14.07 -10.82 7.58
C ARG A 431 15.51 -11.10 7.12
N GLY A 432 16.17 -10.09 6.59
CA GLY A 432 17.57 -10.12 6.22
C GLY A 432 18.52 -10.02 7.42
N LEU A 433 19.81 -10.21 7.15
CA LEU A 433 20.86 -10.18 8.18
C LEU A 433 21.07 -8.80 8.81
N ASP A 434 20.68 -7.75 8.12
CA ASP A 434 20.70 -6.36 8.60
C ASP A 434 19.47 -5.98 9.46
N GLY A 435 18.54 -6.93 9.66
CA GLY A 435 17.31 -6.73 10.42
C GLY A 435 16.16 -6.13 9.61
N ARG A 436 16.38 -5.81 8.32
CA ARG A 436 15.35 -5.34 7.38
C ARG A 436 14.77 -6.51 6.57
N PRO A 437 13.60 -6.34 5.96
CA PRO A 437 13.08 -7.36 5.05
C PRO A 437 13.97 -7.49 3.80
N GLU A 438 14.11 -8.71 3.32
CA GLU A 438 14.72 -8.97 2.01
C GLU A 438 13.80 -8.44 0.90
N GLN A 439 14.37 -7.77 -0.10
CA GLN A 439 13.60 -7.22 -1.20
C GLN A 439 13.13 -8.31 -2.16
N MET A 440 11.84 -8.31 -2.50
CA MET A 440 11.25 -9.23 -3.47
C MET A 440 11.87 -9.06 -4.86
N PHE A 441 12.23 -7.83 -5.23
CA PHE A 441 12.93 -7.52 -6.47
C PHE A 441 13.99 -6.44 -6.28
N ASP A 442 15.03 -6.48 -7.10
CA ASP A 442 16.04 -5.43 -7.16
C ASP A 442 15.45 -4.12 -7.68
N ARG A 443 15.48 -3.07 -6.87
CA ARG A 443 14.83 -1.78 -7.17
C ARG A 443 15.44 -1.03 -8.35
N ILE A 444 16.66 -1.38 -8.79
CA ILE A 444 17.32 -0.74 -9.94
C ILE A 444 16.92 -1.45 -11.23
N THR A 445 16.99 -2.77 -11.25
CA THR A 445 16.83 -3.59 -12.45
C THR A 445 15.43 -4.17 -12.64
N GLY A 446 14.61 -4.21 -11.60
CA GLY A 446 13.30 -4.88 -11.58
C GLY A 446 13.39 -6.40 -11.51
N LYS A 447 14.60 -6.98 -11.41
CA LYS A 447 14.79 -8.42 -11.38
C LYS A 447 14.26 -9.02 -10.09
N VAL A 448 13.36 -9.98 -10.22
CA VAL A 448 12.73 -10.69 -9.11
C VAL A 448 13.72 -11.66 -8.43
N ASN A 449 13.68 -11.70 -7.10
CA ASN A 449 14.43 -12.69 -6.32
C ASN A 449 13.58 -13.96 -6.13
N PRO A 450 13.90 -15.07 -6.81
CA PRO A 450 13.06 -16.26 -6.77
C PRO A 450 13.05 -16.96 -5.41
N ALA A 451 14.04 -16.72 -4.54
CA ALA A 451 14.03 -17.26 -3.18
C ALA A 451 13.01 -16.55 -2.30
N ILE A 452 12.96 -15.22 -2.41
CA ILE A 452 12.00 -14.39 -1.66
C ILE A 452 10.58 -14.66 -2.15
N VAL A 453 10.37 -14.75 -3.46
CA VAL A 453 9.05 -15.03 -4.03
C VAL A 453 8.53 -16.42 -3.62
N ARG A 454 9.38 -17.43 -3.50
CA ARG A 454 8.97 -18.73 -2.93
C ARG A 454 8.50 -18.59 -1.48
N TYR A 455 9.20 -17.78 -0.67
CA TYR A 455 8.76 -17.48 0.70
C TYR A 455 7.38 -16.79 0.72
N TRP A 456 7.19 -15.77 -0.14
CA TRP A 456 5.90 -15.09 -0.29
C TRP A 456 4.78 -16.07 -0.64
N ARG A 457 5.01 -16.94 -1.66
CA ARG A 457 4.06 -17.98 -2.08
C ARG A 457 3.63 -18.86 -0.92
N ASP A 458 4.61 -19.40 -0.22
CA ASP A 458 4.36 -20.43 0.81
C ASP A 458 3.68 -19.85 2.07
N HIS A 459 3.81 -18.53 2.29
CA HIS A 459 3.31 -17.87 3.50
C HIS A 459 2.10 -16.96 3.25
N TYR A 460 2.03 -16.25 2.13
CA TYR A 460 1.10 -15.13 1.94
C TYR A 460 0.28 -15.17 0.64
N ASP A 461 0.59 -16.01 -0.34
CA ASP A 461 -0.22 -16.16 -1.54
C ASP A 461 -1.55 -16.83 -1.19
N ILE A 462 -2.63 -16.05 -1.28
CA ILE A 462 -3.98 -16.47 -0.89
C ILE A 462 -4.49 -17.58 -1.81
N ALA A 463 -4.30 -17.44 -3.12
CA ALA A 463 -4.73 -18.42 -4.10
C ALA A 463 -3.98 -19.75 -3.94
N HIS A 464 -2.66 -19.69 -3.76
CA HIS A 464 -1.84 -20.88 -3.50
C HIS A 464 -2.27 -21.59 -2.20
N ARG A 465 -2.57 -20.82 -1.15
CA ARG A 465 -3.05 -21.38 0.11
C ARG A 465 -4.39 -22.10 -0.05
N ILE A 466 -5.33 -21.48 -0.77
CA ILE A 466 -6.63 -22.10 -1.08
C ILE A 466 -6.42 -23.38 -1.90
N GLU A 467 -5.63 -23.31 -2.98
CA GLU A 467 -5.38 -24.45 -3.86
C GLU A 467 -4.80 -25.66 -3.11
N THR A 468 -3.82 -25.41 -2.25
CA THR A 468 -3.07 -26.49 -1.57
C THR A 468 -3.74 -27.00 -0.30
N GLN A 469 -4.59 -26.19 0.34
CA GLN A 469 -5.18 -26.51 1.65
C GLN A 469 -6.72 -26.59 1.61
N TRP A 470 -7.34 -26.58 0.43
CA TRP A 470 -8.80 -26.56 0.30
C TRP A 470 -9.53 -27.67 1.10
N PRO A 471 -9.09 -28.93 1.11
CA PRO A 471 -9.79 -29.95 1.90
C PRO A 471 -9.90 -29.63 3.39
N GLN A 472 -8.90 -28.93 3.96
CA GLN A 472 -8.87 -28.49 5.35
C GLN A 472 -9.64 -27.20 5.58
N LEU A 473 -9.65 -26.32 4.58
CA LEU A 473 -10.30 -25.00 4.64
C LEU A 473 -11.81 -25.09 4.35
N LYS A 474 -12.21 -25.97 3.42
CA LYS A 474 -13.58 -26.08 2.93
C LYS A 474 -14.65 -26.08 4.03
N PRO A 475 -14.55 -26.88 5.11
CA PRO A 475 -15.60 -26.94 6.13
C PRO A 475 -15.90 -25.61 6.83
N TYR A 476 -14.98 -24.64 6.73
CA TYR A 476 -15.05 -23.36 7.45
C TYR A 476 -15.05 -22.14 6.52
N LEU A 477 -14.67 -22.31 5.25
CA LEU A 477 -14.44 -21.23 4.31
C LEU A 477 -15.44 -21.21 3.14
N ASP A 478 -16.02 -22.36 2.80
CA ASP A 478 -16.94 -22.49 1.68
C ASP A 478 -18.17 -21.57 1.85
N GLY A 479 -18.51 -20.78 0.83
CA GLY A 479 -19.59 -19.79 0.87
C GLY A 479 -19.24 -18.47 1.57
N LYS A 480 -17.97 -18.22 1.96
CA LYS A 480 -17.60 -17.03 2.75
C LYS A 480 -16.69 -16.04 2.01
N ILE A 481 -16.31 -16.33 0.78
CA ILE A 481 -15.43 -15.49 -0.02
C ILE A 481 -16.26 -14.73 -1.04
N HIS A 482 -16.24 -13.39 -0.94
CA HIS A 482 -16.83 -12.48 -1.92
C HIS A 482 -15.77 -11.47 -2.32
N VAL A 483 -15.42 -11.42 -3.61
CA VAL A 483 -14.44 -10.49 -4.18
C VAL A 483 -15.13 -9.68 -5.27
N ILE A 484 -14.97 -8.36 -5.23
CA ILE A 484 -15.59 -7.46 -6.20
C ILE A 484 -14.51 -6.52 -6.75
N VAL A 485 -14.33 -6.50 -8.06
CA VAL A 485 -13.29 -5.71 -8.71
C VAL A 485 -13.81 -5.06 -9.99
N GLY A 486 -13.29 -3.90 -10.35
CA GLY A 486 -13.63 -3.24 -11.60
C GLY A 486 -12.81 -3.77 -12.78
N THR A 487 -13.41 -4.01 -13.96
CA THR A 487 -12.67 -4.45 -15.15
C THR A 487 -11.72 -3.38 -15.72
N ALA A 488 -11.82 -2.14 -15.24
CA ALA A 488 -10.91 -1.04 -15.56
C ALA A 488 -10.15 -0.56 -14.32
N ASP A 489 -9.90 -1.48 -13.36
CA ASP A 489 -9.19 -1.14 -12.12
C ASP A 489 -7.90 -0.38 -12.41
N THR A 490 -7.69 0.74 -11.73
CA THR A 490 -6.60 1.67 -11.98
C THR A 490 -5.22 1.02 -11.87
N PHE A 491 -5.08 0.03 -10.98
CA PHE A 491 -3.82 -0.66 -10.68
C PHE A 491 -3.75 -2.07 -11.25
N TYR A 492 -4.66 -2.43 -12.18
CA TYR A 492 -4.71 -3.77 -12.79
C TYR A 492 -4.97 -4.91 -11.81
N LEU A 493 -5.63 -4.65 -10.69
CA LEU A 493 -5.92 -5.66 -9.66
C LEU A 493 -6.95 -6.70 -10.11
N ASP A 494 -7.65 -6.43 -11.19
CA ASP A 494 -8.54 -7.40 -11.86
C ASP A 494 -7.79 -8.64 -12.33
N GLY A 495 -6.50 -8.54 -12.70
CA GLY A 495 -5.69 -9.66 -13.13
C GLY A 495 -5.53 -10.75 -12.06
N ALA A 496 -5.07 -10.38 -10.87
CA ALA A 496 -4.96 -11.30 -9.73
C ALA A 496 -6.32 -11.88 -9.30
N ALA A 497 -7.40 -11.08 -9.36
CA ALA A 497 -8.74 -11.55 -9.07
C ALA A 497 -9.23 -12.62 -10.07
N HIS A 498 -8.88 -12.51 -11.37
CA HIS A 498 -9.14 -13.56 -12.36
C HIS A 498 -8.37 -14.86 -12.03
N LYS A 499 -7.11 -14.76 -11.58
CA LYS A 499 -6.32 -15.91 -11.16
C LYS A 499 -6.93 -16.59 -9.94
N LEU A 500 -7.26 -15.81 -8.91
CA LEU A 500 -7.94 -16.32 -7.72
C LEU A 500 -9.25 -17.02 -8.07
N LYS A 501 -10.08 -16.42 -8.95
CA LYS A 501 -11.32 -17.05 -9.42
C LYS A 501 -11.05 -18.40 -10.06
N ALA A 502 -10.05 -18.51 -10.92
CA ALA A 502 -9.70 -19.78 -11.56
C ALA A 502 -9.30 -20.86 -10.53
N VAL A 503 -8.61 -20.48 -9.46
CA VAL A 503 -8.27 -21.40 -8.36
C VAL A 503 -9.54 -21.82 -7.60
N LEU A 504 -10.41 -20.88 -7.24
CA LEU A 504 -11.68 -21.17 -6.54
C LEU A 504 -12.56 -22.12 -7.36
N ASP A 505 -12.70 -21.86 -8.67
CA ASP A 505 -13.44 -22.73 -9.59
C ASP A 505 -12.81 -24.15 -9.66
N LYS A 506 -11.48 -24.23 -9.74
CA LYS A 506 -10.73 -25.49 -9.80
C LYS A 506 -10.93 -26.38 -8.57
N VAL A 507 -10.97 -25.77 -7.38
CA VAL A 507 -11.16 -26.53 -6.13
C VAL A 507 -12.64 -26.78 -5.82
N GLY A 508 -13.57 -26.28 -6.63
CA GLY A 508 -15.01 -26.40 -6.45
C GLY A 508 -15.51 -25.65 -5.20
N ALA A 509 -14.99 -24.44 -4.98
CA ALA A 509 -15.42 -23.56 -3.90
C ALA A 509 -16.73 -22.85 -4.26
N HIS A 510 -17.65 -22.76 -3.31
CA HIS A 510 -18.73 -21.80 -3.38
C HIS A 510 -18.17 -20.44 -2.97
N ALA A 511 -17.86 -19.62 -3.94
CA ALA A 511 -17.30 -18.28 -3.76
C ALA A 511 -17.84 -17.34 -4.83
N GLU A 512 -17.96 -16.08 -4.50
CA GLU A 512 -18.43 -15.05 -5.41
C GLU A 512 -17.27 -14.14 -5.82
N VAL A 513 -16.93 -14.12 -7.11
CA VAL A 513 -15.95 -13.17 -7.66
C VAL A 513 -16.62 -12.39 -8.78
N GLN A 514 -16.91 -11.13 -8.51
CA GLN A 514 -17.62 -10.23 -9.43
C GLN A 514 -16.66 -9.26 -10.11
N PHE A 515 -16.84 -9.12 -11.42
CA PHE A 515 -16.12 -8.15 -12.25
C PHE A 515 -17.09 -7.07 -12.73
N LEU A 516 -17.03 -5.86 -12.15
CA LEU A 516 -17.94 -4.77 -12.52
C LEU A 516 -17.45 -4.07 -13.80
N PRO A 517 -18.24 -4.12 -14.89
CA PRO A 517 -17.80 -3.59 -16.18
C PRO A 517 -17.47 -2.11 -16.15
N GLY A 518 -16.27 -1.73 -16.62
CA GLY A 518 -15.80 -0.36 -16.78
C GLY A 518 -15.51 0.38 -15.47
N LYS A 519 -15.72 -0.25 -14.30
CA LYS A 519 -15.38 0.35 -13.01
C LYS A 519 -13.87 0.40 -12.82
N THR A 520 -13.42 1.54 -12.28
CA THR A 520 -12.03 1.78 -11.89
C THR A 520 -11.84 1.52 -10.39
N HIS A 521 -10.62 1.64 -9.90
CA HIS A 521 -10.33 1.54 -8.46
C HIS A 521 -11.10 2.58 -7.63
N GLY A 522 -11.17 3.82 -8.12
CA GLY A 522 -11.76 4.93 -7.37
C GLY A 522 -13.28 5.04 -7.45
N ASP A 523 -13.95 4.44 -8.43
CA ASP A 523 -15.40 4.55 -8.61
C ASP A 523 -16.16 3.23 -8.48
N LEU A 524 -15.50 2.20 -7.95
CA LEU A 524 -16.06 0.87 -7.78
C LEU A 524 -17.39 0.88 -7.01
N TYR A 525 -17.49 1.74 -6.00
CA TYR A 525 -18.65 1.85 -5.11
C TYR A 525 -19.82 2.65 -5.70
N TRP A 526 -19.61 3.30 -6.85
CA TRP A 526 -20.56 4.28 -7.38
C TRP A 526 -21.58 3.66 -8.34
N LYS A 527 -22.85 4.04 -8.22
CA LYS A 527 -23.90 3.78 -9.20
C LYS A 527 -24.71 5.07 -9.44
N GLY A 528 -24.49 5.68 -10.59
CA GLY A 528 -25.09 6.98 -10.90
C GLY A 528 -24.63 8.08 -9.94
N LYS A 529 -25.54 8.63 -9.16
CA LYS A 529 -25.26 9.65 -8.14
C LYS A 529 -25.02 9.08 -6.74
N ASP A 530 -25.22 7.79 -6.56
CA ASP A 530 -24.99 7.09 -5.30
C ASP A 530 -23.54 6.61 -5.25
N HIS A 531 -22.72 7.26 -4.44
CA HIS A 531 -21.30 6.99 -4.33
C HIS A 531 -20.98 5.84 -3.34
N ASP A 532 -21.96 5.41 -2.55
CA ASP A 532 -21.86 4.37 -1.54
C ASP A 532 -22.74 3.17 -1.87
N TRP A 533 -23.19 3.06 -3.14
CA TRP A 533 -24.11 2.02 -3.58
C TRP A 533 -23.61 0.61 -3.24
N LEU A 534 -22.37 0.27 -3.60
CA LEU A 534 -21.80 -1.06 -3.35
C LEU A 534 -21.67 -1.35 -1.85
N GLU A 535 -21.33 -0.34 -1.04
CA GLU A 535 -21.26 -0.52 0.42
C GLU A 535 -22.61 -0.91 1.03
N LYS A 536 -23.68 -0.30 0.55
CA LYS A 536 -25.04 -0.65 0.98
C LYS A 536 -25.41 -2.08 0.59
N GLN A 537 -25.03 -2.52 -0.61
CA GLN A 537 -25.23 -3.91 -1.04
C GLN A 537 -24.48 -4.87 -0.11
N ILE A 538 -23.19 -4.60 0.14
CA ILE A 538 -22.35 -5.39 1.04
C ILE A 538 -22.94 -5.43 2.46
N ALA A 539 -23.38 -4.31 3.01
CA ALA A 539 -23.96 -4.25 4.35
C ALA A 539 -25.22 -5.13 4.47
N TRP A 540 -26.10 -5.10 3.47
CA TRP A 540 -27.28 -5.96 3.45
C TRP A 540 -26.92 -7.44 3.27
N ALA A 541 -25.93 -7.78 2.44
CA ALA A 541 -25.45 -9.16 2.27
C ALA A 541 -24.92 -9.73 3.58
N MET A 542 -24.07 -8.98 4.29
CA MET A 542 -23.56 -9.37 5.62
C MET A 542 -24.69 -9.57 6.63
N TYR A 543 -25.63 -8.62 6.64
CA TYR A 543 -26.75 -8.68 7.57
C TYR A 543 -27.64 -9.90 7.31
N HIS A 544 -27.84 -10.26 6.05
CA HIS A 544 -28.61 -11.45 5.69
C HIS A 544 -27.93 -12.75 6.19
N VAL A 545 -26.62 -12.86 6.11
CA VAL A 545 -25.87 -13.99 6.71
C VAL A 545 -26.09 -14.06 8.23
N ALA A 546 -26.10 -12.90 8.92
CA ALA A 546 -26.32 -12.86 10.37
C ALA A 546 -27.79 -13.06 10.76
N ARG A 547 -28.72 -12.68 9.90
CA ARG A 547 -30.18 -12.64 10.12
C ARG A 547 -30.90 -13.13 8.85
N PRO A 548 -30.89 -14.45 8.57
CA PRO A 548 -31.47 -15.01 7.33
C PRO A 548 -32.97 -14.67 7.13
N ASP A 549 -33.71 -14.53 8.22
CA ASP A 549 -35.15 -14.24 8.19
C ASP A 549 -35.45 -12.74 8.04
N ALA A 550 -34.44 -11.87 8.03
CA ALA A 550 -34.64 -10.43 7.90
C ALA A 550 -35.13 -10.07 6.49
N LYS A 551 -36.14 -9.18 6.43
CA LYS A 551 -36.63 -8.67 5.15
C LYS A 551 -35.61 -7.70 4.57
N ILE A 552 -35.01 -8.05 3.43
CA ILE A 552 -34.16 -7.18 2.65
C ILE A 552 -35.05 -6.23 1.84
N PRO A 553 -34.82 -4.90 1.85
CA PRO A 553 -35.56 -3.97 1.02
C PRO A 553 -35.44 -4.33 -0.47
N THR A 554 -36.54 -4.17 -1.23
CA THR A 554 -36.61 -4.56 -2.64
C THR A 554 -35.50 -3.91 -3.51
N ALA A 555 -35.10 -2.68 -3.17
CA ALA A 555 -34.00 -1.99 -3.86
C ALA A 555 -32.65 -2.72 -3.83
N TYR A 556 -32.44 -3.61 -2.87
CA TYR A 556 -31.21 -4.37 -2.69
C TYR A 556 -31.37 -5.87 -3.02
N ARG A 557 -32.61 -6.35 -3.08
CA ARG A 557 -32.94 -7.77 -3.21
C ARG A 557 -32.52 -8.39 -4.54
N ASP A 558 -32.75 -7.68 -5.64
CA ASP A 558 -32.50 -8.21 -6.98
C ASP A 558 -31.02 -8.22 -7.35
N GLU A 559 -30.22 -7.38 -6.67
CA GLU A 559 -28.77 -7.25 -6.90
C GLU A 559 -27.93 -8.17 -5.98
N LEU A 560 -28.55 -8.68 -4.91
CA LEU A 560 -27.94 -9.69 -4.00
C LEU A 560 -28.31 -11.13 -4.40
N ARG A 561 -29.08 -11.32 -5.46
CA ARG A 561 -29.58 -12.63 -5.88
C ARG A 561 -28.51 -13.72 -5.99
N PRO A 562 -27.31 -13.48 -6.55
CA PRO A 562 -26.27 -14.49 -6.62
C PRO A 562 -25.77 -14.94 -5.24
N ALA A 563 -25.69 -14.02 -4.27
CA ALA A 563 -25.26 -14.33 -2.90
C ALA A 563 -26.35 -15.06 -2.08
N ILE A 564 -27.63 -14.76 -2.35
CA ILE A 564 -28.77 -15.40 -1.68
C ILE A 564 -28.95 -16.82 -2.21
N ASP A 565 -28.88 -17.02 -3.53
CA ASP A 565 -29.00 -18.34 -4.15
C ASP A 565 -27.86 -19.29 -3.71
N ALA A 566 -26.64 -18.75 -3.48
CA ALA A 566 -25.52 -19.51 -2.92
C ALA A 566 -25.74 -19.90 -1.45
N ALA A 567 -26.38 -19.04 -0.65
CA ALA A 567 -26.69 -19.33 0.75
C ALA A 567 -27.83 -20.34 0.90
N GLU A 568 -28.86 -20.30 0.04
CA GLU A 568 -29.98 -21.26 0.05
C GLU A 568 -29.55 -22.66 -0.43
N THR A 569 -28.56 -22.75 -1.34
CA THR A 569 -27.99 -24.05 -1.78
C THR A 569 -27.01 -24.66 -0.78
N SER A 570 -26.52 -23.89 0.20
CA SER A 570 -25.60 -24.35 1.25
C SER A 570 -26.28 -24.63 2.61
N ALA A 571 -27.59 -24.46 2.72
CA ALA A 571 -28.34 -24.87 3.92
C ALA A 571 -28.45 -26.40 3.98
N PRO A 572 -28.17 -27.06 5.13
CA PRO A 572 -28.09 -28.51 5.27
C PRO A 572 -29.43 -29.21 5.07
#